data_9a0bc2dc2cafad8eb0da89ea95aec087
#
_entry.id   9a0bc2dc2cafad8eb0da89ea95aec087
#
_cell.length_a   1.000
_cell.length_b   1.000
_cell.length_c   1.000
_cell.angle_alpha   90.00
_cell.angle_beta   90.00
_cell.angle_gamma   90.00
#
_symmetry.space_group_name_H-M   'P 1'
#
loop_
_entity.id
_entity.type
_entity.pdbx_description
1 polymer ?
#
loop_
_entity_poly.entity_id
_entity_poly.type
_entity_poly.pdbx_seq_one_letter_code
_entity_poly.pdbx_strand_id
1 'polypeptide(L)'
;GFKSYGINVLISRYARFYRPENIVIGDHVRIDDFCILSAGSLIEVGNYVHIACYSSLIGNGNIIISDYCSISGRVSIYSSSDDYSGKYMTNPMVPKNFTNVTDASVVLEKHVIIGCGATILPGVILEEGVAIGAMSLVQMNCKSNMIYTGNPLKKLIPRSKDYKKLETKL
;
A
#
# COMPACT_ATOMS: atom_id res chain seq x y z
N GLY A 1 1.50 18.63 -10.58
CA GLY A 1 0.92 18.52 -9.24
C GLY A 1 0.12 17.22 -9.09
N PHE A 2 -0.40 16.95 -7.89
CA PHE A 2 -1.29 15.81 -7.67
C PHE A 2 -2.58 15.95 -8.47
N LYS A 3 -3.22 14.81 -8.79
CA LYS A 3 -4.53 14.78 -9.42
C LYS A 3 -5.58 15.52 -8.56
N SER A 4 -5.58 15.26 -7.25
CA SER A 4 -6.29 16.03 -6.24
C SER A 4 -5.70 15.77 -4.86
N TYR A 5 -5.93 16.68 -3.93
CA TYR A 5 -5.61 16.49 -2.52
C TYR A 5 -6.63 17.24 -1.64
N GLY A 6 -6.87 16.71 -0.44
CA GLY A 6 -7.78 17.25 0.53
C GLY A 6 -7.18 18.30 1.46
N ILE A 7 -7.83 18.52 2.61
CA ILE A 7 -7.39 19.44 3.65
C ILE A 7 -6.50 18.74 4.69
N ASN A 8 -5.68 19.51 5.38
CA ASN A 8 -4.81 19.03 6.45
C ASN A 8 -3.87 17.90 6.01
N VAL A 9 -3.24 18.07 4.83
CA VAL A 9 -2.30 17.12 4.25
C VAL A 9 -0.88 17.53 4.60
N LEU A 10 -0.15 16.66 5.28
CA LEU A 10 1.23 16.88 5.73
C LEU A 10 2.18 15.99 4.93
N ILE A 11 2.97 16.56 4.06
CA ILE A 11 3.92 15.83 3.21
C ILE A 11 5.34 16.29 3.49
N SER A 12 6.21 15.35 3.80
CA SER A 12 7.63 15.66 3.92
C SER A 12 8.21 16.16 2.60
N ARG A 13 9.05 17.19 2.68
CA ARG A 13 9.82 17.66 1.53
C ARG A 13 10.81 16.63 0.96
N TYR A 14 11.11 15.59 1.71
CA TYR A 14 11.97 14.48 1.30
C TYR A 14 11.21 13.30 0.70
N ALA A 15 9.88 13.32 0.67
CA ALA A 15 9.10 12.35 -0.07
C ALA A 15 9.23 12.55 -1.58
N ARG A 16 9.16 11.48 -2.36
CA ARG A 16 9.27 11.50 -3.82
C ARG A 16 8.02 10.97 -4.48
N PHE A 17 7.56 11.69 -5.50
CA PHE A 17 6.36 11.35 -6.25
C PHE A 17 6.70 11.26 -7.74
N TYR A 18 6.38 10.12 -8.34
CA TYR A 18 6.48 9.90 -9.78
C TYR A 18 5.08 9.82 -10.36
N ARG A 19 4.81 10.59 -11.41
CA ARG A 19 3.48 10.79 -12.01
C ARG A 19 2.45 11.26 -10.97
N PRO A 20 2.69 12.37 -10.29
CA PRO A 20 1.78 12.88 -9.26
C PRO A 20 0.37 13.16 -9.80
N GLU A 21 0.22 13.42 -11.10
CA GLU A 21 -1.06 13.55 -11.78
C GLU A 21 -1.95 12.30 -11.71
N ASN A 22 -1.40 11.15 -11.32
CA ASN A 22 -2.12 9.90 -11.07
C ASN A 22 -2.32 9.62 -9.56
N ILE A 23 -2.02 10.60 -8.69
CA ILE A 23 -2.13 10.43 -7.24
C ILE A 23 -3.27 11.29 -6.71
N VAL A 24 -4.17 10.65 -5.96
CA VAL A 24 -5.27 11.28 -5.20
C VAL A 24 -4.96 11.14 -3.72
N ILE A 25 -5.07 12.22 -2.97
CA ILE A 25 -4.84 12.25 -1.52
C ILE A 25 -6.07 12.84 -0.84
N GLY A 26 -6.64 12.13 0.14
CA GLY A 26 -7.78 12.57 0.92
C GLY A 26 -7.42 13.59 1.99
N ASP A 27 -8.32 13.78 2.95
CA ASP A 27 -8.17 14.69 4.07
C ASP A 27 -7.37 14.06 5.21
N HIS A 28 -6.66 14.89 5.99
CA HIS A 28 -5.94 14.43 7.19
C HIS A 28 -4.91 13.32 6.90
N VAL A 29 -4.16 13.47 5.82
CA VAL A 29 -3.13 12.49 5.41
C VAL A 29 -1.74 12.99 5.80
N ARG A 30 -0.92 12.08 6.33
CA ARG A 30 0.48 12.34 6.62
C ARG A 30 1.39 11.37 5.85
N ILE A 31 2.36 11.93 5.12
CA ILE A 31 3.40 11.18 4.38
C ILE A 31 4.76 11.64 4.87
N ASP A 32 5.49 10.74 5.52
CA ASP A 32 6.77 11.02 6.16
C ASP A 32 7.96 11.02 5.20
N ASP A 33 9.15 11.21 5.79
CA ASP A 33 10.42 11.33 5.07
C ASP A 33 10.74 10.07 4.26
N PHE A 34 11.32 10.29 3.07
CA PHE A 34 11.84 9.25 2.19
C PHE A 34 10.81 8.24 1.71
N CYS A 35 9.52 8.57 1.80
CA CYS A 35 8.49 7.80 1.11
C CYS A 35 8.59 7.98 -0.41
N ILE A 36 8.31 6.91 -1.17
CA ILE A 36 8.27 6.92 -2.62
C ILE A 36 6.89 6.46 -3.09
N LEU A 37 6.17 7.32 -3.81
CA LEU A 37 4.91 6.97 -4.45
C LEU A 37 5.10 7.09 -5.97
N SER A 38 5.09 5.94 -6.66
CA SER A 38 5.27 5.86 -8.12
C SER A 38 4.01 5.28 -8.76
N ALA A 39 3.13 6.17 -9.22
CA ALA A 39 1.82 5.84 -9.75
C ALA A 39 1.89 5.54 -11.25
N GLY A 40 2.03 4.28 -11.63
CA GLY A 40 1.92 3.88 -13.03
C GLY A 40 0.52 4.13 -13.58
N SER A 41 -0.52 3.74 -12.82
CA SER A 41 -1.93 4.01 -13.12
C SER A 41 -2.51 4.95 -12.07
N LEU A 42 -3.01 4.44 -10.95
CA LEU A 42 -3.62 5.26 -9.89
C LEU A 42 -3.04 4.87 -8.53
N ILE A 43 -2.68 5.87 -7.72
CA ILE A 43 -2.54 5.72 -6.27
C ILE A 43 -3.61 6.61 -5.64
N GLU A 44 -4.52 5.99 -4.89
CA GLU A 44 -5.56 6.69 -4.14
C GLU A 44 -5.35 6.47 -2.65
N VAL A 45 -5.26 7.56 -1.91
CA VAL A 45 -5.11 7.57 -0.46
C VAL A 45 -6.33 8.25 0.12
N GLY A 46 -7.08 7.52 0.94
CA GLY A 46 -8.28 7.99 1.62
C GLY A 46 -7.98 8.97 2.75
N ASN A 47 -8.95 9.13 3.65
CA ASN A 47 -8.87 10.08 4.74
C ASN A 47 -8.23 9.47 6.00
N TYR A 48 -7.60 10.31 6.84
CA TYR A 48 -6.96 9.88 8.09
C TYR A 48 -5.93 8.77 7.90
N VAL A 49 -5.09 8.89 6.88
CA VAL A 49 -4.06 7.90 6.53
C VAL A 49 -2.67 8.39 6.92
N HIS A 50 -1.87 7.51 7.50
CA HIS A 50 -0.46 7.74 7.75
C HIS A 50 0.40 6.78 6.94
N ILE A 51 1.35 7.32 6.18
CA ILE A 51 2.40 6.58 5.48
C ILE A 51 3.73 6.97 6.10
N ALA A 52 4.28 6.08 6.93
CA ALA A 52 5.49 6.36 7.68
C ALA A 52 6.76 6.20 6.82
N CYS A 53 7.84 6.73 7.33
CA CYS A 53 9.10 6.94 6.64
C CYS A 53 9.66 5.69 5.93
N TYR A 54 10.35 5.91 4.82
CA TYR A 54 10.96 4.88 3.97
C TYR A 54 9.98 3.89 3.34
N SER A 55 8.68 4.17 3.34
CA SER A 55 7.70 3.32 2.67
C SER A 55 7.64 3.59 1.18
N SER A 56 7.33 2.55 0.39
CA SER A 56 7.24 2.65 -1.06
C SER A 56 5.95 2.04 -1.59
N LEU A 57 5.26 2.78 -2.48
CA LEU A 57 4.06 2.38 -3.20
C LEU A 57 4.38 2.47 -4.68
N ILE A 58 4.56 1.34 -5.35
CA ILE A 58 5.16 1.30 -6.69
C ILE A 58 4.44 0.28 -7.58
N GLY A 59 4.17 0.66 -8.81
CA GLY A 59 3.69 -0.24 -9.86
C GLY A 59 2.74 0.39 -10.86
N ASN A 60 2.33 -0.37 -11.86
CA ASN A 60 1.38 0.07 -12.88
C ASN A 60 -0.07 -0.31 -12.56
N GLY A 61 -0.30 -1.32 -11.71
CA GLY A 61 -1.63 -1.58 -11.15
C GLY A 61 -2.04 -0.47 -10.20
N ASN A 62 -3.34 -0.36 -9.91
CA ASN A 62 -3.82 0.61 -8.94
C ASN A 62 -3.38 0.24 -7.51
N ILE A 63 -3.12 1.23 -6.68
CA ILE A 63 -2.94 1.07 -5.24
C ILE A 63 -4.00 1.93 -4.56
N ILE A 64 -4.95 1.27 -3.90
CA ILE A 64 -6.07 1.94 -3.23
C ILE A 64 -5.92 1.75 -1.72
N ILE A 65 -5.83 2.83 -1.00
CA ILE A 65 -5.73 2.87 0.47
C ILE A 65 -6.95 3.59 0.99
N SER A 66 -7.86 2.87 1.62
CA SER A 66 -9.08 3.45 2.20
C SER A 66 -8.81 4.20 3.50
N ASP A 67 -9.84 4.80 4.07
CA ASP A 67 -9.75 5.65 5.25
C ASP A 67 -9.19 4.90 6.48
N TYR A 68 -8.57 5.66 7.37
CA TYR A 68 -8.04 5.20 8.66
C TYR A 68 -6.97 4.12 8.57
N CYS A 69 -6.31 3.99 7.43
CA CYS A 69 -5.18 3.06 7.29
C CYS A 69 -3.90 3.62 7.92
N SER A 70 -3.12 2.73 8.52
CA SER A 70 -1.81 3.06 9.07
C SER A 70 -0.74 2.17 8.46
N ILE A 71 0.20 2.79 7.74
CA ILE A 71 1.32 2.11 7.09
C ILE A 71 2.59 2.48 7.85
N SER A 72 3.14 1.52 8.57
CA SER A 72 4.37 1.72 9.35
C SER A 72 5.59 1.90 8.43
N GLY A 73 6.71 2.28 9.03
CA GLY A 73 7.93 2.55 8.26
C GLY A 73 8.46 1.35 7.48
N ARG A 74 9.09 1.60 6.33
CA ARG A 74 9.72 0.58 5.48
C ARG A 74 8.75 -0.46 4.92
N VAL A 75 7.49 -0.13 4.80
CA VAL A 75 6.52 -0.98 4.11
C VAL A 75 6.67 -0.80 2.61
N SER A 76 6.66 -1.91 1.88
CA SER A 76 6.69 -1.91 0.42
C SER A 76 5.39 -2.47 -0.13
N ILE A 77 4.69 -1.70 -0.97
CA ILE A 77 3.49 -2.12 -1.68
C ILE A 77 3.80 -2.09 -3.17
N TYR A 78 3.73 -3.27 -3.79
CA TYR A 78 3.95 -3.43 -5.21
C TYR A 78 2.66 -3.81 -5.94
N SER A 79 2.31 -3.08 -6.98
CA SER A 79 1.20 -3.42 -7.89
C SER A 79 1.69 -3.94 -9.24
N SER A 80 2.99 -4.20 -9.37
CA SER A 80 3.64 -4.81 -10.55
C SER A 80 4.69 -5.81 -10.11
N SER A 81 4.89 -6.86 -10.90
CA SER A 81 5.97 -7.83 -10.72
C SER A 81 6.52 -8.26 -12.07
N ASP A 82 7.85 -8.38 -12.16
CA ASP A 82 8.50 -9.03 -13.31
C ASP A 82 8.19 -10.52 -13.34
N ASP A 83 8.47 -11.17 -14.47
CA ASP A 83 8.35 -12.59 -14.65
C ASP A 83 9.55 -13.34 -14.02
N TYR A 84 9.27 -14.24 -13.08
CA TYR A 84 10.28 -15.06 -12.41
C TYR A 84 10.47 -16.44 -13.05
N SER A 85 9.70 -16.76 -14.10
CA SER A 85 9.76 -18.10 -14.74
C SER A 85 11.04 -18.34 -15.54
N GLY A 86 11.74 -17.27 -15.91
CA GLY A 86 12.89 -17.32 -16.81
C GLY A 86 12.54 -17.45 -18.30
N LYS A 87 11.26 -17.41 -18.66
CA LYS A 87 10.80 -17.42 -20.05
C LYS A 87 10.91 -16.06 -20.72
N TYR A 88 10.98 -15.01 -19.95
CA TYR A 88 11.06 -13.62 -20.40
C TYR A 88 12.24 -12.92 -19.75
N MET A 89 12.67 -11.84 -20.36
CA MET A 89 13.65 -10.93 -19.75
C MET A 89 12.97 -10.04 -18.71
N THR A 90 13.76 -9.48 -17.82
CA THR A 90 13.28 -8.61 -16.72
C THR A 90 13.89 -7.23 -16.81
N ASN A 91 13.43 -6.33 -15.99
CA ASN A 91 13.77 -4.91 -15.77
C ASN A 91 13.21 -3.93 -16.82
N PRO A 92 12.98 -2.69 -16.40
CA PRO A 92 12.30 -1.67 -17.22
C PRO A 92 13.14 -1.11 -18.39
N MET A 93 14.43 -1.43 -18.46
CA MET A 93 15.32 -0.98 -19.55
C MET A 93 15.29 -1.93 -20.75
N VAL A 94 14.72 -3.12 -20.58
CA VAL A 94 14.51 -4.08 -21.68
C VAL A 94 13.26 -3.69 -22.47
N PRO A 95 13.28 -3.74 -23.82
CA PRO A 95 12.09 -3.48 -24.61
C PRO A 95 10.91 -4.38 -24.22
N LYS A 96 9.71 -3.81 -24.14
CA LYS A 96 8.50 -4.45 -23.61
C LYS A 96 8.13 -5.78 -24.29
N ASN A 97 8.46 -5.94 -25.56
CA ASN A 97 8.20 -7.17 -26.30
C ASN A 97 9.03 -8.38 -25.85
N PHE A 98 10.04 -8.20 -25.03
CA PHE A 98 10.86 -9.26 -24.42
C PHE A 98 10.55 -9.50 -22.94
N THR A 99 9.70 -8.68 -22.32
CA THR A 99 9.34 -8.78 -20.91
C THR A 99 7.88 -9.23 -20.74
N ASN A 100 7.56 -9.75 -19.55
CA ASN A 100 6.20 -10.16 -19.20
C ASN A 100 5.90 -9.69 -17.77
N VAL A 101 5.61 -8.39 -17.62
CA VAL A 101 5.26 -7.80 -16.33
C VAL A 101 3.80 -8.09 -16.01
N THR A 102 3.55 -8.57 -14.79
CA THR A 102 2.19 -8.72 -14.25
C THR A 102 1.82 -7.48 -13.46
N ASP A 103 0.77 -6.80 -13.87
CA ASP A 103 0.19 -5.66 -13.16
C ASP A 103 -1.14 -6.08 -12.52
N ALA A 104 -1.28 -5.86 -11.21
CA ALA A 104 -2.50 -6.18 -10.49
C ALA A 104 -2.71 -5.20 -9.34
N SER A 105 -3.97 -4.76 -9.16
CA SER A 105 -4.31 -3.78 -8.14
C SER A 105 -4.10 -4.32 -6.73
N VAL A 106 -3.63 -3.45 -5.83
CA VAL A 106 -3.56 -3.71 -4.39
C VAL A 106 -4.59 -2.83 -3.69
N VAL A 107 -5.39 -3.42 -2.81
CA VAL A 107 -6.45 -2.71 -2.09
C VAL A 107 -6.28 -2.91 -0.59
N LEU A 108 -6.21 -1.82 0.13
CA LEU A 108 -6.29 -1.76 1.59
C LEU A 108 -7.65 -1.17 1.94
N GLU A 109 -8.54 -1.96 2.49
CA GLU A 109 -9.84 -1.47 2.97
C GLU A 109 -9.68 -0.69 4.29
N LYS A 110 -10.76 -0.10 4.80
CA LYS A 110 -10.73 0.77 5.98
C LYS A 110 -10.05 0.10 7.19
N HIS A 111 -9.37 0.92 8.00
CA HIS A 111 -8.75 0.50 9.27
C HIS A 111 -7.65 -0.56 9.15
N VAL A 112 -7.11 -0.80 7.97
CA VAL A 112 -5.96 -1.69 7.81
C VAL A 112 -4.72 -1.09 8.47
N ILE A 113 -3.99 -1.91 9.22
CA ILE A 113 -2.68 -1.56 9.77
C ILE A 113 -1.61 -2.51 9.26
N ILE A 114 -0.50 -1.95 8.79
CA ILE A 114 0.63 -2.71 8.27
C ILE A 114 1.87 -2.41 9.10
N GLY A 115 2.43 -3.46 9.71
CA GLY A 115 3.63 -3.39 10.53
C GLY A 115 4.90 -3.11 9.72
N CYS A 116 5.89 -2.54 10.40
CA CYS A 116 7.17 -2.11 9.83
C CYS A 116 7.84 -3.22 9.00
N GLY A 117 8.36 -2.85 7.82
CA GLY A 117 9.12 -3.76 6.96
C GLY A 117 8.30 -4.83 6.24
N ALA A 118 6.97 -4.81 6.33
CA ALA A 118 6.14 -5.75 5.58
C ALA A 118 6.14 -5.43 4.09
N THR A 119 5.99 -6.47 3.27
CA THR A 119 5.88 -6.36 1.81
C THR A 119 4.54 -6.90 1.34
N ILE A 120 3.81 -6.12 0.55
CA ILE A 120 2.52 -6.48 -0.05
C ILE A 120 2.74 -6.67 -1.55
N LEU A 121 2.36 -7.84 -2.08
CA LEU A 121 2.54 -8.19 -3.48
C LEU A 121 1.33 -7.82 -4.35
N PRO A 122 1.51 -7.76 -5.68
CA PRO A 122 0.42 -7.41 -6.62
C PRO A 122 -0.80 -8.33 -6.47
N GLY A 123 -1.99 -7.73 -6.61
CA GLY A 123 -3.26 -8.45 -6.58
C GLY A 123 -3.83 -8.71 -5.18
N VAL A 124 -3.16 -8.28 -4.12
CA VAL A 124 -3.60 -8.51 -2.74
C VAL A 124 -4.71 -7.53 -2.33
N ILE A 125 -5.73 -8.07 -1.68
CA ILE A 125 -6.77 -7.33 -0.99
C ILE A 125 -6.65 -7.58 0.52
N LEU A 126 -6.44 -6.51 1.27
CA LEU A 126 -6.53 -6.52 2.73
C LEU A 126 -7.92 -5.99 3.10
N GLU A 127 -8.81 -6.89 3.52
CA GLU A 127 -10.18 -6.53 3.90
C GLU A 127 -10.21 -5.67 5.18
N GLU A 128 -11.33 -5.01 5.45
CA GLU A 128 -11.49 -4.05 6.55
C GLU A 128 -10.94 -4.57 7.89
N GLY A 129 -10.15 -3.72 8.53
CA GLY A 129 -9.62 -4.01 9.85
C GLY A 129 -8.54 -5.09 9.92
N VAL A 130 -7.97 -5.50 8.79
CA VAL A 130 -6.82 -6.41 8.79
C VAL A 130 -5.62 -5.77 9.47
N ALA A 131 -4.90 -6.55 10.27
CA ALA A 131 -3.61 -6.17 10.84
C ALA A 131 -2.51 -7.10 10.32
N ILE A 132 -1.48 -6.52 9.72
CA ILE A 132 -0.30 -7.23 9.24
C ILE A 132 0.86 -6.98 10.22
N GLY A 133 1.43 -8.04 10.78
CA GLY A 133 2.61 -7.96 11.65
C GLY A 133 3.85 -7.49 10.90
N ALA A 134 4.81 -6.95 11.64
CA ALA A 134 6.07 -6.49 11.08
C ALA A 134 6.82 -7.61 10.32
N MET A 135 7.60 -7.23 9.29
CA MET A 135 8.43 -8.14 8.49
C MET A 135 7.68 -9.27 7.79
N SER A 136 6.38 -9.09 7.54
CA SER A 136 5.54 -10.09 6.85
C SER A 136 5.62 -9.96 5.34
N LEU A 137 5.51 -11.11 4.64
CA LEU A 137 5.33 -11.15 3.19
C LEU A 137 3.87 -11.50 2.87
N VAL A 138 3.13 -10.55 2.31
CA VAL A 138 1.70 -10.71 2.00
C VAL A 138 1.54 -10.97 0.51
N GLN A 139 1.15 -12.20 0.20
CA GLN A 139 0.99 -12.70 -1.18
C GLN A 139 -0.40 -13.30 -1.44
N MET A 140 -1.34 -13.09 -0.50
CA MET A 140 -2.70 -13.59 -0.57
C MET A 140 -3.66 -12.61 0.09
N ASN A 141 -4.93 -12.67 -0.28
CA ASN A 141 -5.97 -11.86 0.34
C ASN A 141 -6.14 -12.19 1.83
N CYS A 142 -6.31 -11.17 2.65
CA CYS A 142 -6.49 -11.30 4.09
C CYS A 142 -7.92 -10.91 4.48
N LYS A 143 -8.58 -11.78 5.23
CA LYS A 143 -9.99 -11.62 5.64
C LYS A 143 -10.14 -10.62 6.77
N SER A 144 -11.26 -9.91 6.75
CA SER A 144 -11.57 -8.79 7.62
C SER A 144 -11.39 -9.10 9.11
N ASN A 145 -10.88 -8.10 9.84
CA ASN A 145 -10.72 -8.13 11.29
C ASN A 145 -9.89 -9.32 11.80
N MET A 146 -8.85 -9.70 11.06
CA MET A 146 -7.89 -10.73 11.44
C MET A 146 -6.48 -10.17 11.50
N ILE A 147 -5.65 -10.80 12.32
CA ILE A 147 -4.22 -10.52 12.42
C ILE A 147 -3.46 -11.59 11.66
N TYR A 148 -2.56 -11.15 10.78
CA TYR A 148 -1.67 -12.00 10.00
C TYR A 148 -0.22 -11.62 10.25
N THR A 149 0.71 -12.58 10.18
CA THR A 149 2.13 -12.29 10.34
C THR A 149 3.01 -13.34 9.66
N GLY A 150 4.23 -12.95 9.35
CA GLY A 150 5.34 -13.84 9.00
C GLY A 150 5.60 -14.00 7.51
N ASN A 151 6.66 -14.76 7.24
CA ASN A 151 7.03 -15.26 5.91
C ASN A 151 7.44 -16.74 6.06
N PRO A 152 6.59 -17.70 5.63
CA PRO A 152 5.31 -17.50 4.96
C PRO A 152 4.21 -16.87 5.85
N LEU A 153 3.28 -16.16 5.22
CA LEU A 153 2.20 -15.48 5.93
C LEU A 153 1.28 -16.48 6.64
N LYS A 154 1.01 -16.23 7.91
CA LYS A 154 0.10 -17.03 8.74
C LYS A 154 -1.00 -16.14 9.32
N LYS A 155 -2.23 -16.63 9.28
CA LYS A 155 -3.37 -16.05 10.02
C LYS A 155 -3.23 -16.44 11.49
N LEU A 156 -3.30 -15.46 12.38
CA LEU A 156 -3.15 -15.68 13.81
C LEU A 156 -4.50 -15.73 14.53
N ILE A 157 -5.00 -14.57 14.94
CA ILE A 157 -6.19 -14.42 15.79
C ILE A 157 -7.10 -13.31 15.24
N PRO A 158 -8.37 -13.28 15.66
CA PRO A 158 -9.24 -12.15 15.41
C PRO A 158 -8.70 -10.86 16.04
N ARG A 159 -8.82 -9.75 15.32
CA ARG A 159 -8.55 -8.41 15.83
C ARG A 159 -9.81 -7.84 16.49
N SER A 160 -9.66 -7.14 17.64
CA SER A 160 -10.77 -6.38 18.23
C SER A 160 -11.34 -5.37 17.23
N LYS A 161 -12.63 -5.11 17.33
CA LYS A 161 -13.36 -4.12 16.51
C LYS A 161 -13.69 -2.84 17.29
N ASP A 162 -13.12 -2.64 18.45
CA ASP A 162 -13.43 -1.47 19.30
C ASP A 162 -13.04 -0.14 18.63
N TYR A 163 -12.08 -0.15 17.70
CA TYR A 163 -11.75 1.03 16.88
C TYR A 163 -12.97 1.61 16.14
N LYS A 164 -13.95 0.78 15.74
CA LYS A 164 -15.18 1.27 15.09
C LYS A 164 -16.03 2.16 16.00
N LYS A 165 -16.01 1.89 17.32
CA LYS A 165 -16.68 2.75 18.30
C LYS A 165 -15.99 4.10 18.48
N LEU A 166 -14.71 4.17 18.20
CA LEU A 166 -13.92 5.40 18.28
C LEU A 166 -14.13 6.26 17.03
N GLU A 167 -14.23 5.63 15.85
CA GLU A 167 -14.52 6.31 14.59
C GLU A 167 -15.80 7.15 14.68
N THR A 168 -16.85 6.66 15.35
CA THR A 168 -18.11 7.41 15.50
C THR A 168 -18.02 8.66 16.40
N LYS A 169 -16.87 8.90 17.02
CA LYS A 169 -16.61 10.06 17.91
C LYS A 169 -15.73 11.13 17.26
N LEU A 170 -15.19 10.84 16.04
CA LEU A 170 -14.44 11.78 15.22
C LEU A 170 -15.36 12.70 14.41
#